data_ab5f0a8b8b2b6d5915b7d3be1b00b9c3
#
_entry.id   ab5f0a8b8b2b6d5915b7d3be1b00b9c3
#
_cell.length_a   1.000
_cell.length_b   1.000
_cell.length_c   1.000
_cell.angle_alpha   90.00
_cell.angle_beta   90.00
_cell.angle_gamma   90.00
#
_symmetry.space_group_name_H-M   'P 1'
#
loop_
_entity.id
_entity.type
_entity.pdbx_description
1 polymer ?
#
loop_
_entity_poly.entity_id
_entity_poly.type
_entity_poly.pdbx_seq_one_letter_code
_entity_poly.pdbx_strand_id
1 'polypeptide(L)'
;SDVYKRQIEESGRVKNSMISDGCVIEGEVENSILFRGARVAKGAKITGSILFNNVVVDAGSRVNCVIADKFSHILENRMLSGHETRPYFLPKNTIV
;
A
#
# COMPACT_ATOMS: atom_id res chain seq x y z
N SER A 1 -1.84 -13.80 18.53
CA SER A 1 -3.12 -13.27 18.72
C SER A 1 -3.44 -12.12 17.77
N ASP A 2 -4.62 -11.61 17.91
CA ASP A 2 -5.15 -10.66 16.95
C ASP A 2 -4.44 -9.32 16.92
N VAL A 3 -3.73 -8.95 17.97
CA VAL A 3 -3.02 -7.67 17.99
C VAL A 3 -1.93 -7.58 16.94
N TYR A 4 -1.48 -8.70 16.43
CA TYR A 4 -0.42 -8.72 15.43
C TYR A 4 -0.94 -8.76 14.01
N LYS A 5 -2.25 -8.84 13.87
CA LYS A 5 -2.85 -8.95 12.56
C LYS A 5 -3.07 -7.56 11.97
N ARG A 6 -3.68 -7.56 10.80
CA ARG A 6 -3.98 -6.31 10.12
C ARG A 6 -4.86 -5.41 10.98
N GLN A 7 -4.68 -4.13 10.80
CA GLN A 7 -5.44 -3.12 11.48
C GLN A 7 -6.00 -2.14 10.45
N ILE A 8 -7.32 -2.10 10.36
CA ILE A 8 -8.01 -1.20 9.45
C ILE A 8 -8.66 -0.14 10.31
N GLU A 9 -8.14 1.07 10.24
CA GLU A 9 -8.59 2.18 11.07
C GLU A 9 -9.96 2.69 10.63
N GLU A 10 -10.56 3.54 11.44
CA GLU A 10 -11.90 4.05 11.16
C GLU A 10 -12.01 4.73 9.79
N SER A 11 -10.98 5.45 9.38
CA SER A 11 -10.93 6.08 8.05
C SER A 11 -10.55 5.13 6.93
N GLY A 12 -10.11 3.93 7.27
CA GLY A 12 -9.65 2.95 6.28
C GLY A 12 -10.78 2.33 5.50
N ARG A 13 -10.51 2.03 4.23
CA ARG A 13 -11.44 1.32 3.35
C ARG A 13 -10.67 0.28 2.58
N VAL A 14 -11.12 -0.95 2.65
CA VAL A 14 -10.49 -2.06 1.93
C VAL A 14 -11.54 -2.77 1.11
N LYS A 15 -11.29 -2.90 -0.17
CA LYS A 15 -12.20 -3.54 -1.09
C LYS A 15 -11.46 -4.49 -2.02
N ASN A 16 -11.95 -5.73 -2.11
CA ASN A 16 -11.42 -6.74 -3.02
C ASN A 16 -9.89 -6.83 -2.97
N SER A 17 -9.36 -7.00 -1.78
CA SER A 17 -7.92 -6.99 -1.57
C SER A 17 -7.50 -8.04 -0.56
N MET A 18 -6.24 -8.43 -0.62
CA MET A 18 -5.65 -9.34 0.36
C MET A 18 -4.72 -8.54 1.25
N ILE A 19 -4.99 -8.55 2.53
CA ILE A 19 -4.22 -7.79 3.51
C ILE A 19 -3.59 -8.75 4.51
N SER A 20 -2.29 -8.82 4.52
CA SER A 20 -1.55 -9.70 5.43
C SER A 20 -1.45 -9.12 6.84
N ASP A 21 -0.94 -9.91 7.75
CA ASP A 21 -0.79 -9.52 9.14
C ASP A 21 0.14 -8.31 9.29
N GLY A 22 -0.11 -7.52 10.32
CA GLY A 22 0.74 -6.39 10.66
C GLY A 22 0.54 -5.15 9.80
N CYS A 23 -0.37 -5.20 8.82
CA CYS A 23 -0.68 -4.02 8.04
C CYS A 23 -1.52 -3.04 8.84
N VAL A 24 -1.29 -1.76 8.60
CA VAL A 24 -2.11 -0.69 9.19
C VAL A 24 -2.68 0.14 8.05
N ILE A 25 -4.00 0.16 7.93
CA ILE A 25 -4.69 0.82 6.81
C ILE A 25 -5.54 1.96 7.36
N GLU A 26 -5.14 3.17 7.03
CA GLU A 26 -5.90 4.37 7.36
C GLU A 26 -6.48 5.03 6.10
N GLY A 27 -5.95 4.67 4.95
CA GLY A 27 -6.42 5.16 3.65
C GLY A 27 -7.29 4.12 2.95
N GLU A 28 -7.29 4.16 1.63
CA GLU A 28 -8.11 3.27 0.81
C GLU A 28 -7.26 2.29 0.04
N VAL A 29 -7.69 1.03 0.03
CA VAL A 29 -7.01 -0.04 -0.71
C VAL A 29 -8.04 -0.81 -1.50
N GLU A 30 -7.83 -0.93 -2.80
CA GLU A 30 -8.77 -1.59 -3.70
C GLU A 30 -8.03 -2.45 -4.72
N ASN A 31 -8.50 -3.66 -4.93
CA ASN A 31 -7.95 -4.60 -5.92
C ASN A 31 -6.43 -4.77 -5.77
N SER A 32 -5.95 -4.91 -4.55
CA SER A 32 -4.51 -4.90 -4.26
C SER A 32 -4.14 -6.01 -3.30
N ILE A 33 -2.85 -6.28 -3.21
CA ILE A 33 -2.30 -7.25 -2.29
C ILE A 33 -1.24 -6.53 -1.45
N LEU A 34 -1.43 -6.56 -0.13
CA LEU A 34 -0.50 -5.96 0.81
C LEU A 34 0.11 -7.05 1.67
N PHE A 35 1.42 -7.14 1.61
CA PHE A 35 2.16 -8.11 2.42
C PHE A 35 2.43 -7.55 3.80
N ARG A 36 3.02 -8.39 4.64
CA ARG A 36 3.19 -8.14 6.07
C ARG A 36 3.79 -6.77 6.37
N GLY A 37 3.16 -6.05 7.28
CA GLY A 37 3.70 -4.79 7.79
C GLY A 37 3.54 -3.57 6.90
N ALA A 38 2.84 -3.70 5.77
CA ALA A 38 2.58 -2.53 4.91
C ALA A 38 1.70 -1.51 5.63
N ARG A 39 1.94 -0.24 5.37
CA ARG A 39 1.18 0.84 5.99
C ARG A 39 0.68 1.81 4.94
N VAL A 40 -0.60 2.14 5.04
CA VAL A 40 -1.24 3.08 4.12
C VAL A 40 -1.85 4.20 4.95
N ALA A 41 -1.28 5.38 4.83
CA ALA A 41 -1.69 6.53 5.64
C ALA A 41 -3.03 7.10 5.18
N LYS A 42 -3.62 7.89 6.05
CA LYS A 42 -4.89 8.54 5.81
C LYS A 42 -4.83 9.39 4.54
N GLY A 43 -5.86 9.28 3.72
CA GLY A 43 -5.94 10.03 2.46
C GLY A 43 -5.19 9.42 1.29
N ALA A 44 -4.38 8.39 1.52
CA ALA A 44 -3.74 7.69 0.43
C ALA A 44 -4.73 6.71 -0.21
N LYS A 45 -4.54 6.44 -1.50
CA LYS A 45 -5.38 5.49 -2.23
C LYS A 45 -4.52 4.57 -3.07
N ILE A 46 -4.68 3.27 -2.82
CA ILE A 46 -3.95 2.21 -3.50
C ILE A 46 -4.93 1.43 -4.37
N THR A 47 -4.63 1.29 -5.65
CA THR A 47 -5.47 0.51 -6.56
C THR A 47 -4.61 -0.38 -7.44
N GLY A 48 -5.05 -1.62 -7.65
CA GLY A 48 -4.43 -2.55 -8.58
C GLY A 48 -2.95 -2.80 -8.34
N SER A 49 -2.50 -2.77 -7.11
CA SER A 49 -1.08 -2.76 -6.77
C SER A 49 -0.70 -3.90 -5.84
N ILE A 50 0.59 -4.16 -5.77
CA ILE A 50 1.18 -5.11 -4.82
C ILE A 50 2.19 -4.35 -3.99
N LEU A 51 1.97 -4.30 -2.69
CA LEU A 51 2.92 -3.70 -1.76
C LEU A 51 3.56 -4.82 -0.94
N PHE A 52 4.86 -4.98 -1.09
CA PHE A 52 5.58 -6.01 -0.35
C PHE A 52 5.81 -5.58 1.10
N ASN A 53 6.55 -6.41 1.83
CA ASN A 53 6.71 -6.27 3.27
C ASN A 53 7.21 -4.87 3.66
N ASN A 54 6.53 -4.27 4.63
CA ASN A 54 6.95 -3.02 5.25
C ASN A 54 7.02 -1.82 4.29
N VAL A 55 6.29 -1.89 3.19
CA VAL A 55 6.15 -0.72 2.32
C VAL A 55 5.25 0.29 3.02
N VAL A 56 5.66 1.55 2.97
CA VAL A 56 4.91 2.64 3.58
C VAL A 56 4.43 3.59 2.50
N VAL A 57 3.15 3.91 2.51
CA VAL A 57 2.56 4.92 1.63
C VAL A 57 2.03 6.05 2.49
N ASP A 58 2.62 7.23 2.34
CA ASP A 58 2.25 8.39 3.14
C ASP A 58 0.97 9.08 2.64
N ALA A 59 0.52 10.04 3.42
CA ALA A 59 -0.76 10.69 3.24
C ALA A 59 -0.95 11.31 1.84
N GLY A 60 -2.14 11.16 1.31
CA GLY A 60 -2.54 11.82 0.08
C GLY A 60 -1.96 11.25 -1.21
N SER A 61 -1.17 10.19 -1.14
CA SER A 61 -0.58 9.60 -2.34
C SER A 61 -1.58 8.75 -3.09
N ARG A 62 -1.41 8.68 -4.39
CA ARG A 62 -2.19 7.84 -5.30
C ARG A 62 -1.25 6.82 -5.91
N VAL A 63 -1.53 5.53 -5.69
CA VAL A 63 -0.68 4.45 -6.15
C VAL A 63 -1.54 3.50 -6.97
N ASN A 64 -1.29 3.44 -8.26
CA ASN A 64 -2.10 2.66 -9.19
C ASN A 64 -1.23 1.78 -10.08
N CYS A 65 -1.50 0.49 -10.09
CA CYS A 65 -0.73 -0.48 -10.88
C CYS A 65 0.77 -0.39 -10.60
N VAL A 66 1.11 -0.45 -9.32
CA VAL A 66 2.50 -0.38 -8.84
C VAL A 66 2.84 -1.66 -8.11
N ILE A 67 4.04 -2.15 -8.34
CA ILE A 67 4.61 -3.23 -7.53
C ILE A 67 5.75 -2.60 -6.73
N ALA A 68 5.56 -2.43 -5.44
CA ALA A 68 6.56 -1.82 -4.57
C ALA A 68 7.23 -2.92 -3.74
N ASP A 69 8.54 -3.06 -3.93
CA ASP A 69 9.30 -4.07 -3.23
C ASP A 69 9.56 -3.66 -1.77
N LYS A 70 10.07 -4.59 -1.00
CA LYS A 70 10.19 -4.48 0.46
C LYS A 70 10.84 -3.18 0.92
N PHE A 71 10.28 -2.61 1.97
CA PHE A 71 10.82 -1.43 2.64
C PHE A 71 10.86 -0.17 1.79
N SER A 72 10.16 -0.16 0.66
CA SER A 72 10.00 1.07 -0.11
C SER A 72 9.12 2.05 0.65
N HIS A 73 9.36 3.33 0.44
CA HIS A 73 8.60 4.38 1.09
C HIS A 73 8.14 5.40 0.05
N ILE A 74 6.85 5.47 -0.13
CA ILE A 74 6.22 6.45 -1.02
C ILE A 74 5.81 7.63 -0.15
N LEU A 75 6.46 8.75 -0.35
CA LEU A 75 6.24 9.95 0.45
C LEU A 75 4.86 10.57 0.17
N GLU A 76 4.52 11.58 0.94
CA GLU A 76 3.19 12.18 0.84
C GLU A 76 2.93 12.85 -0.52
N ASN A 77 1.68 12.83 -0.91
CA ASN A 77 1.18 13.49 -2.12
C ASN A 77 1.88 13.09 -3.42
N ARG A 78 2.32 11.85 -3.50
CA ARG A 78 2.90 11.30 -4.73
C ARG A 78 1.81 10.68 -5.59
N MET A 79 2.03 10.70 -6.90
CA MET A 79 1.20 9.99 -7.85
C MET A 79 2.07 9.01 -8.62
N LEU A 80 1.91 7.72 -8.34
CA LEU A 80 2.63 6.68 -9.04
C LEU A 80 1.62 5.83 -9.80
N SER A 81 1.81 5.72 -11.10
CA SER A 81 0.86 4.99 -11.92
C SER A 81 1.58 4.18 -12.98
N GLY A 82 1.32 2.89 -12.98
CA GLY A 82 1.70 2.00 -14.07
C GLY A 82 0.49 1.65 -14.89
N HIS A 83 0.58 0.54 -15.62
CA HIS A 83 -0.50 -0.03 -16.40
C HIS A 83 -0.65 -1.49 -16.02
N GLU A 84 -1.85 -2.06 -16.13
CA GLU A 84 -2.08 -3.47 -15.78
C GLU A 84 -1.09 -4.40 -16.46
N THR A 85 -0.80 -4.15 -17.73
CA THR A 85 0.12 -4.99 -18.49
C THR A 85 1.57 -4.58 -18.29
N ARG A 86 1.82 -3.47 -17.65
CA ARG A 86 3.17 -2.97 -17.41
C ARG A 86 3.20 -2.16 -16.11
N PRO A 87 3.18 -2.83 -14.98
CA PRO A 87 3.19 -2.16 -13.68
C PRO A 87 4.44 -1.31 -13.50
N TYR A 88 4.29 -0.24 -12.74
CA TYR A 88 5.45 0.55 -12.32
C TYR A 88 6.11 -0.17 -11.15
N PHE A 89 7.37 -0.52 -11.32
CA PHE A 89 8.11 -1.27 -10.30
C PHE A 89 8.99 -0.35 -9.46
N LEU A 90 8.84 -0.47 -8.15
CA LEU A 90 9.62 0.29 -7.18
C LEU A 90 10.58 -0.70 -6.50
N PRO A 91 11.89 -0.58 -6.73
CA PRO A 91 12.84 -1.51 -6.11
C PRO A 91 12.86 -1.40 -4.59
N LYS A 92 13.36 -2.46 -3.96
CA LYS A 92 13.51 -2.54 -2.52
C LYS A 92 14.25 -1.32 -1.95
N ASN A 93 13.79 -0.83 -0.81
CA ASN A 93 14.40 0.29 -0.09
C ASN A 93 14.40 1.62 -0.85
N THR A 94 13.53 1.76 -1.82
CA THR A 94 13.46 3.00 -2.59
C THR A 94 12.56 4.02 -1.86
N ILE A 95 13.00 5.26 -1.83
CA ILE A 95 12.20 6.37 -1.31
C ILE A 95 11.87 7.29 -2.47
N VAL A 96 10.60 7.52 -2.69
CA VAL A 96 10.16 8.41 -3.79
C VAL A 96 9.18 9.44 -3.29
#